data_17ebe447f95e6641f9ba95095d77d3d9
#
_entry.id   17ebe447f95e6641f9ba95095d77d3d9
#
_cell.length_a   1.000
_cell.length_b   1.000
_cell.length_c   1.000
_cell.angle_alpha   90.00
_cell.angle_beta   90.00
_cell.angle_gamma   90.00
#
_symmetry.space_group_name_H-M   'P 1'
#
loop_
_entity.id
_entity.type
_entity.pdbx_description
1 polymer ?
#
loop_
_entity_poly.entity_id
_entity_poly.type
_entity_poly.pdbx_seq_one_letter_code
_entity_poly.pdbx_strand_id
1 'polypeptide(L)'
;MAIQLDHLIVPSRDPIAAARSLAGLLDVPWQESQGPFTPVYVNEALTLDFADRTHAESHHYCFRVSDAEFDAIFGRIQAARIPYRSSPLGETDMQINRRLGGKNLYWQDGDGHLWEILTVSYARPDSPPLTAGSNASR
;
A
#
# COMPACT_ATOMS: atom_id res chain seq x y z
N MET A 1 1.74 -15.86 -16.82
CA MET A 1 2.14 -16.53 -15.58
C MET A 1 0.94 -16.92 -14.75
N ALA A 2 0.91 -18.18 -14.33
CA ALA A 2 -0.22 -18.70 -13.55
C ALA A 2 -0.05 -18.49 -12.03
N ILE A 3 1.17 -18.27 -11.56
CA ILE A 3 1.42 -18.09 -10.12
C ILE A 3 1.06 -16.68 -9.73
N GLN A 4 0.22 -16.56 -8.71
CA GLN A 4 -0.17 -15.26 -8.15
C GLN A 4 -0.05 -15.31 -6.64
N LEU A 5 0.35 -14.21 -6.04
CA LEU A 5 0.26 -14.06 -4.60
C LEU A 5 -1.22 -13.85 -4.25
N ASP A 6 -1.79 -14.83 -3.54
CA ASP A 6 -3.23 -14.83 -3.25
C ASP A 6 -3.56 -13.93 -2.06
N HIS A 7 -2.90 -14.17 -0.96
CA HIS A 7 -3.10 -13.36 0.24
C HIS A 7 -1.86 -13.39 1.13
N LEU A 8 -1.77 -12.43 2.01
CA LEU A 8 -0.75 -12.41 3.04
C LEU A 8 -1.33 -11.82 4.33
N ILE A 9 -0.70 -12.17 5.43
CA ILE A 9 -1.12 -11.71 6.76
C ILE A 9 -0.39 -10.40 7.06
N VAL A 10 -1.16 -9.39 7.45
CA VAL A 10 -0.63 -8.13 7.96
C VAL A 10 -0.93 -8.06 9.45
N PRO A 11 0.08 -8.24 10.31
CA PRO A 11 -0.17 -8.18 11.75
C PRO A 11 -0.53 -6.76 12.19
N SER A 12 -1.51 -6.64 13.07
CA SER A 12 -1.98 -5.33 13.54
C SER A 12 -2.51 -5.44 14.96
N ARG A 13 -2.32 -4.39 15.73
CA ARG A 13 -2.92 -4.28 17.05
C ARG A 13 -4.38 -3.84 17.01
N ASP A 14 -4.79 -3.26 15.88
CA ASP A 14 -6.16 -2.87 15.60
C ASP A 14 -6.48 -3.11 14.12
N PRO A 15 -6.77 -4.38 13.76
CA PRO A 15 -6.94 -4.75 12.35
C PRO A 15 -8.03 -3.98 11.62
N ILE A 16 -9.15 -3.70 12.29
CA ILE A 16 -10.26 -3.00 11.65
C ILE A 16 -9.87 -1.58 11.30
N ALA A 17 -9.26 -0.86 12.24
CA ALA A 17 -8.82 0.51 11.98
C ALA A 17 -7.72 0.55 10.91
N ALA A 18 -6.76 -0.38 10.98
CA ALA A 18 -5.65 -0.45 10.02
C ALA A 18 -6.15 -0.78 8.62
N ALA A 19 -7.03 -1.77 8.48
CA ALA A 19 -7.61 -2.15 7.20
C ALA A 19 -8.42 -1.01 6.59
N ARG A 20 -9.27 -0.38 7.40
CA ARG A 20 -10.08 0.76 6.94
C ARG A 20 -9.20 1.89 6.43
N SER A 21 -8.14 2.21 7.16
CA SER A 21 -7.23 3.29 6.79
C SER A 21 -6.53 2.99 5.47
N LEU A 22 -5.95 1.81 5.33
CA LEU A 22 -5.26 1.43 4.10
C LEU A 22 -6.22 1.38 2.92
N ALA A 23 -7.37 0.76 3.08
CA ALA A 23 -8.36 0.66 2.02
C ALA A 23 -8.84 2.04 1.55
N GLY A 24 -8.99 2.97 2.49
CA GLY A 24 -9.34 4.35 2.17
C GLY A 24 -8.28 5.07 1.36
N LEU A 25 -7.00 4.88 1.69
CA LEU A 25 -5.91 5.48 0.94
C LEU A 25 -5.78 4.91 -0.46
N LEU A 26 -5.92 3.60 -0.61
CA LEU A 26 -5.81 2.93 -1.91
C LEU A 26 -7.10 3.02 -2.74
N ASP A 27 -8.20 3.40 -2.12
CA ASP A 27 -9.54 3.39 -2.72
C ASP A 27 -9.91 1.99 -3.21
N VAL A 28 -9.77 1.01 -2.32
CA VAL A 28 -10.13 -0.37 -2.60
C VAL A 28 -11.13 -0.87 -1.55
N PRO A 29 -11.89 -1.93 -1.87
CA PRO A 29 -12.84 -2.48 -0.90
C PRO A 29 -12.15 -3.19 0.26
N TRP A 30 -12.83 -3.18 1.38
CA TRP A 30 -12.46 -3.94 2.56
C TRP A 30 -13.73 -4.40 3.24
N GLN A 31 -13.59 -5.32 4.17
CA GLN A 31 -14.78 -5.84 4.86
C GLN A 31 -14.47 -6.02 6.34
N GLU A 32 -15.34 -5.47 7.18
CA GLU A 32 -15.27 -5.76 8.60
C GLU A 32 -15.66 -7.22 8.81
N SER A 33 -14.73 -8.00 9.33
CA SER A 33 -14.92 -9.44 9.47
C SER A 33 -15.17 -9.79 10.91
N GLN A 34 -15.99 -10.81 11.12
CA GLN A 34 -16.21 -11.42 12.43
C GLN A 34 -15.25 -12.57 12.70
N GLY A 35 -14.45 -12.94 11.71
CA GLY A 35 -13.45 -13.96 11.82
C GLY A 35 -12.11 -13.39 12.31
N PRO A 36 -11.04 -14.18 12.22
CA PRO A 36 -9.71 -13.77 12.71
C PRO A 36 -9.04 -12.72 11.83
N PHE A 37 -9.54 -12.47 10.63
CA PHE A 37 -8.91 -11.57 9.68
C PHE A 37 -9.87 -10.48 9.22
N THR A 38 -9.31 -9.28 8.98
CA THR A 38 -10.02 -8.17 8.36
C THR A 38 -9.43 -7.96 6.97
N PRO A 39 -10.13 -8.36 5.91
CA PRO A 39 -9.55 -8.34 4.56
C PRO A 39 -9.61 -6.98 3.91
N VAL A 40 -8.53 -6.64 3.20
CA VAL A 40 -8.47 -5.55 2.24
C VAL A 40 -8.26 -6.17 0.86
N TYR A 41 -9.17 -5.93 -0.05
CA TYR A 41 -9.13 -6.48 -1.40
C TYR A 41 -8.40 -5.51 -2.32
N VAL A 42 -7.09 -5.71 -2.44
CA VAL A 42 -6.21 -4.78 -3.18
C VAL A 42 -6.57 -4.77 -4.67
N ASN A 43 -6.77 -5.94 -5.21
CA ASN A 43 -7.25 -6.15 -6.58
C ASN A 43 -7.92 -7.53 -6.67
N GLU A 44 -8.18 -7.99 -7.88
CA GLU A 44 -8.87 -9.28 -8.07
C GLU A 44 -8.06 -10.49 -7.62
N ALA A 45 -6.76 -10.35 -7.45
CA ALA A 45 -5.87 -11.47 -7.12
C ALA A 45 -5.34 -11.43 -5.69
N LEU A 46 -5.16 -10.25 -5.11
CA LEU A 46 -4.45 -10.10 -3.82
C LEU A 46 -5.37 -9.58 -2.73
N THR A 47 -5.42 -10.32 -1.64
CA THR A 47 -6.07 -9.90 -0.39
C THR A 47 -5.01 -9.71 0.69
N LEU A 48 -5.10 -8.62 1.43
CA LEU A 48 -4.33 -8.42 2.65
C LEU A 48 -5.25 -8.75 3.83
N ASP A 49 -4.87 -9.78 4.59
CA ASP A 49 -5.64 -10.19 5.77
C ASP A 49 -5.00 -9.57 7.01
N PHE A 50 -5.58 -8.48 7.50
CA PHE A 50 -5.13 -7.87 8.74
C PHE A 50 -5.52 -8.78 9.90
N ALA A 51 -4.54 -9.17 10.70
CA ALA A 51 -4.73 -10.13 11.79
C ALA A 51 -4.37 -9.50 13.13
N ASP A 52 -5.22 -9.77 14.13
CA ASP A 52 -4.98 -9.26 15.47
C ASP A 52 -3.73 -9.89 16.07
N ARG A 53 -2.78 -9.03 16.43
CA ARG A 53 -1.51 -9.42 17.07
C ARG A 53 -1.16 -8.41 18.14
N THR A 54 -0.89 -8.89 19.35
CA THR A 54 -0.45 -8.04 20.45
C THR A 54 0.84 -7.31 20.12
N HIS A 55 1.76 -7.99 19.43
CA HIS A 55 3.01 -7.41 18.94
C HIS A 55 3.02 -7.53 17.43
N ALA A 56 2.83 -6.40 16.76
CA ALA A 56 2.90 -6.34 15.31
C ALA A 56 4.35 -6.07 14.91
N GLU A 57 5.00 -7.10 14.35
CA GLU A 57 6.32 -6.94 13.80
C GLU A 57 6.25 -6.04 12.55
N SER A 58 7.17 -5.08 12.45
CA SER A 58 7.19 -4.14 11.34
C SER A 58 7.61 -4.84 10.04
N HIS A 59 6.81 -4.64 9.00
CA HIS A 59 7.08 -5.16 7.66
C HIS A 59 7.07 -4.03 6.64
N HIS A 60 7.64 -4.29 5.47
CA HIS A 60 7.62 -3.36 4.34
C HIS A 60 6.76 -3.91 3.21
N TYR A 61 5.83 -3.09 2.74
CA TYR A 61 4.93 -3.42 1.64
C TYR A 61 5.00 -2.32 0.59
N CYS A 62 5.10 -2.71 -0.67
CA CYS A 62 5.18 -1.76 -1.77
C CYS A 62 4.16 -2.12 -2.84
N PHE A 63 3.38 -1.13 -3.27
CA PHE A 63 2.44 -1.28 -4.37
C PHE A 63 2.95 -0.53 -5.58
N ARG A 64 2.92 -1.20 -6.73
CA ARG A 64 3.14 -0.53 -8.00
C ARG A 64 1.81 0.01 -8.50
N VAL A 65 1.79 1.26 -8.89
CA VAL A 65 0.58 1.96 -9.32
C VAL A 65 0.85 2.73 -10.62
N SER A 66 -0.22 3.11 -11.32
CA SER A 66 -0.10 4.03 -12.44
C SER A 66 0.18 5.45 -11.93
N ASP A 67 0.59 6.34 -12.82
CA ASP A 67 0.77 7.76 -12.46
C ASP A 67 -0.51 8.37 -11.89
N ALA A 68 -1.64 8.08 -12.52
CA ALA A 68 -2.92 8.62 -12.05
C ALA A 68 -3.30 8.08 -10.67
N GLU A 69 -3.08 6.79 -10.44
CA GLU A 69 -3.32 6.18 -9.12
C GLU A 69 -2.38 6.75 -8.06
N PHE A 70 -1.12 6.95 -8.42
CA PHE A 70 -0.15 7.57 -7.51
C PHE A 70 -0.65 8.94 -7.05
N ASP A 71 -1.03 9.79 -7.99
CA ASP A 71 -1.48 11.15 -7.67
C ASP A 71 -2.75 11.13 -6.81
N ALA A 72 -3.67 10.22 -7.07
CA ALA A 72 -4.88 10.08 -6.28
C ALA A 72 -4.57 9.61 -4.86
N ILE A 73 -3.73 8.61 -4.69
CA ILE A 73 -3.32 8.11 -3.36
C ILE A 73 -2.56 9.20 -2.61
N PHE A 74 -1.64 9.87 -3.28
CA PHE A 74 -0.88 10.96 -2.67
C PHE A 74 -1.81 12.07 -2.16
N GLY A 75 -2.82 12.44 -2.94
CA GLY A 75 -3.82 13.41 -2.51
C GLY A 75 -4.58 12.97 -1.25
N ARG A 76 -4.88 11.68 -1.13
CA ARG A 76 -5.55 11.15 0.07
C ARG A 76 -4.63 11.13 1.27
N ILE A 77 -3.35 10.80 1.08
CA ILE A 77 -2.34 10.87 2.14
C ILE A 77 -2.24 12.31 2.68
N GLN A 78 -2.17 13.29 1.79
CA GLN A 78 -2.12 14.69 2.17
C GLN A 78 -3.41 15.14 2.89
N ALA A 79 -4.57 14.77 2.37
CA ALA A 79 -5.85 15.11 2.98
C ALA A 79 -6.00 14.50 4.36
N ALA A 80 -5.48 13.31 4.58
CA ALA A 80 -5.49 12.64 5.88
C ALA A 80 -4.37 13.14 6.81
N ARG A 81 -3.51 14.03 6.34
CA ARG A 81 -2.37 14.59 7.09
C ARG A 81 -1.41 13.51 7.59
N ILE A 82 -1.22 12.47 6.79
CA ILE A 82 -0.27 11.40 7.12
C ILE A 82 1.13 11.88 6.73
N PRO A 83 2.11 11.82 7.66
CA PRO A 83 3.48 12.12 7.32
C PRO A 83 4.03 11.13 6.29
N TYR A 84 4.77 11.62 5.32
CA TYR A 84 5.38 10.78 4.30
C TYR A 84 6.81 11.21 4.03
N ARG A 85 7.56 10.35 3.36
CA ARG A 85 8.97 10.64 3.11
C ARG A 85 9.44 10.01 1.79
N SER A 86 10.57 10.50 1.30
CA SER A 86 11.14 10.10 0.02
C SER A 86 12.08 8.90 0.11
N SER A 87 12.35 8.39 1.32
CA SER A 87 13.24 7.25 1.52
C SER A 87 12.69 6.30 2.57
N PRO A 88 13.10 5.02 2.55
CA PRO A 88 12.61 4.05 3.53
C PRO A 88 13.16 4.30 4.93
N LEU A 89 14.32 4.91 5.01
CA LEU A 89 15.00 5.22 6.27
C LEU A 89 15.25 6.73 6.32
N GLY A 90 15.28 7.25 7.52
CA GLY A 90 15.57 8.66 7.73
C GLY A 90 14.36 9.46 8.16
N GLU A 91 14.50 10.76 8.06
CA GLU A 91 13.50 11.70 8.56
C GLU A 91 12.32 11.84 7.61
N THR A 92 11.19 12.24 8.18
CA THR A 92 10.00 12.61 7.44
C THR A 92 10.26 13.94 6.74
N ASP A 93 10.54 13.90 5.45
CA ASP A 93 10.89 15.08 4.65
C ASP A 93 9.71 15.64 3.86
N MET A 94 8.57 14.96 3.85
CA MET A 94 7.37 15.38 3.10
C MET A 94 7.68 15.59 1.62
N GLN A 95 8.50 14.70 1.05
CA GLN A 95 8.92 14.76 -0.35
C GLN A 95 8.62 13.47 -1.08
N ILE A 96 8.39 13.58 -2.38
CA ILE A 96 8.30 12.46 -3.30
C ILE A 96 9.69 12.20 -3.86
N ASN A 97 10.08 10.93 -3.94
CA ASN A 97 11.31 10.54 -4.61
C ASN A 97 11.06 10.41 -6.11
N ARG A 98 11.88 11.10 -6.90
CA ARG A 98 11.81 11.08 -8.37
C ARG A 98 13.09 10.58 -9.02
N ARG A 99 14.01 10.03 -8.23
CA ARG A 99 15.35 9.65 -8.70
C ARG A 99 15.38 8.35 -9.51
N LEU A 100 14.32 7.55 -9.45
CA LEU A 100 14.27 6.24 -10.07
C LEU A 100 13.53 6.22 -11.41
N GLY A 101 13.38 7.38 -12.04
CA GLY A 101 12.71 7.51 -13.32
C GLY A 101 11.18 7.62 -13.26
N GLY A 102 10.64 7.55 -12.06
CA GLY A 102 9.21 7.71 -11.79
C GLY A 102 9.01 8.41 -10.46
N LYS A 103 7.95 8.04 -9.77
CA LYS A 103 7.63 8.58 -8.46
C LYS A 103 7.52 7.46 -7.45
N ASN A 104 8.04 7.67 -6.24
CA ASN A 104 7.72 6.81 -5.10
C ASN A 104 7.73 7.61 -3.81
N LEU A 105 6.99 7.14 -2.84
CA LEU A 105 6.95 7.69 -1.50
C LEU A 105 6.64 6.59 -0.48
N TYR A 106 6.95 6.88 0.77
CA TYR A 106 6.80 5.96 1.90
C TYR A 106 6.01 6.63 3.01
N TRP A 107 5.22 5.81 3.72
CA TRP A 107 4.61 6.25 4.98
C TRP A 107 4.55 5.08 5.95
N GLN A 108 4.43 5.38 7.23
CA GLN A 108 4.26 4.37 8.27
C GLN A 108 2.85 4.41 8.81
N ASP A 109 2.31 3.24 9.17
CA ASP A 109 1.03 3.16 9.82
C ASP A 109 1.18 3.10 11.35
N GLY A 110 0.04 2.95 12.05
CA GLY A 110 0.01 2.88 13.49
C GLY A 110 0.70 1.66 14.09
N ASP A 111 0.92 0.63 13.29
CA ASP A 111 1.63 -0.59 13.70
C ASP A 111 3.12 -0.55 13.35
N GLY A 112 3.57 0.54 12.74
CA GLY A 112 4.96 0.69 12.33
C GLY A 112 5.30 0.03 11.02
N HIS A 113 4.33 -0.50 10.29
CA HIS A 113 4.59 -1.02 8.94
C HIS A 113 4.96 0.12 8.00
N LEU A 114 5.94 -0.14 7.15
CA LEU A 114 6.37 0.81 6.14
C LEU A 114 5.68 0.48 4.83
N TRP A 115 4.82 1.38 4.40
CA TRP A 115 4.09 1.28 3.13
C TRP A 115 4.76 2.14 2.07
N GLU A 116 4.73 1.68 0.86
CA GLU A 116 5.30 2.41 -0.28
C GLU A 116 4.38 2.28 -1.48
N ILE A 117 4.30 3.36 -2.26
CA ILE A 117 3.74 3.31 -3.62
C ILE A 117 4.81 3.80 -4.59
N LEU A 118 4.89 3.17 -5.75
CA LEU A 118 5.81 3.57 -6.81
C LEU A 118 5.18 3.39 -8.19
N THR A 119 5.66 4.16 -9.15
CA THR A 119 5.21 4.05 -10.53
C THR A 119 6.19 3.26 -11.40
N VAL A 120 7.48 3.29 -11.04
CA VAL A 120 8.54 2.53 -11.72
C VAL A 120 9.17 1.58 -10.73
N SER A 121 9.16 0.29 -11.05
CA SER A 121 9.67 -0.73 -10.16
C SER A 121 11.19 -0.78 -10.20
N TYR A 122 11.84 -0.54 -9.07
CA TYR A 122 13.27 -0.79 -8.94
C TYR A 122 13.57 -2.29 -8.75
N ALA A 123 12.56 -3.10 -8.42
CA ALA A 123 12.68 -4.57 -8.39
C ALA A 123 12.63 -5.16 -9.80
N ARG A 124 11.98 -4.47 -10.72
CA ARG A 124 11.86 -4.85 -12.14
C ARG A 124 12.00 -3.60 -13.01
N PRO A 125 13.23 -3.03 -13.15
CA PRO A 125 13.40 -1.74 -13.82
C PRO A 125 12.94 -1.69 -15.27
N ASP A 126 12.98 -2.84 -15.97
CA ASP A 126 12.65 -2.93 -17.39
C ASP A 126 11.17 -3.16 -17.65
N SER A 127 10.35 -3.31 -16.61
CA SER A 127 8.92 -3.54 -16.83
C SER A 127 8.23 -2.25 -17.28
N PRO A 128 7.25 -2.34 -18.19
CA PRO A 128 6.54 -1.16 -18.65
C PRO A 128 5.70 -0.56 -17.52
N PRO A 129 5.43 0.76 -17.56
CA PRO A 129 4.57 1.39 -16.56
C PRO A 129 3.15 0.81 -16.60
N LEU A 130 2.50 0.78 -15.44
CA LEU A 130 1.10 0.43 -15.35
C LEU A 130 0.26 1.59 -15.90
N THR A 131 -0.87 1.24 -16.51
CA THR A 131 -1.84 2.22 -16.99
C THR A 131 -3.06 2.24 -16.08
N ALA A 132 -3.68 3.42 -15.96
CA ALA A 132 -4.92 3.55 -15.22
C ALA A 132 -5.94 2.55 -15.79
N GLY A 133 -6.61 1.81 -14.91
CA GLY A 133 -7.58 0.83 -15.34
C GLY A 133 -7.00 -0.54 -15.69
N SER A 134 -5.71 -0.79 -15.47
CA SER A 134 -5.10 -2.10 -15.69
C SER A 134 -5.81 -3.22 -14.94
N ASN A 135 -6.46 -2.92 -13.85
CA ASN A 135 -7.20 -3.87 -13.03
C ASN A 135 -8.72 -3.72 -13.14
N ALA A 136 -9.19 -2.73 -13.85
CA ALA A 136 -10.62 -2.38 -13.88
C ALA A 136 -11.45 -3.24 -14.84
N SER A 137 -10.81 -3.91 -15.77
CA SER A 137 -11.48 -4.68 -16.83
C SER A 137 -11.73 -6.14 -16.48
N ARG A 138 -11.63 -6.52 -15.23
CA ARG A 138 -11.70 -7.93 -14.84
C ARG A 138 -12.88 -8.30 -14.00
#